data_2197c8577cd15181bb95026d44cfccfd
#
_entry.id   2197c8577cd15181bb95026d44cfccfd
#
_cell.length_a   1.000
_cell.length_b   1.000
_cell.length_c   1.000
_cell.angle_alpha   90.00
_cell.angle_beta   90.00
_cell.angle_gamma   90.00
#
_symmetry.space_group_name_H-M   'P 1'
#
loop_
_entity.id
_entity.type
_entity.pdbx_description
1 polymer ?
#
loop_
_entity_poly.entity_id
_entity_poly.type
_entity_poly.pdbx_seq_one_letter_code
_entity_poly.pdbx_strand_id
1 'polypeptide(L)'
;MKNQVIDKRILVVLTMMLALVMNAKAQQKPAEGQPMEQRKQSDANISSAESRQRSNVVQQKRMMEFQVMMAMHDTTYKNYIKDGKYKEAITPLTTLINILDTTTICQRTELSPEMIKAAKADYLYDMACCYAMTKQKKQALEALGKSVDSGYKRYDNMLNDNDLASLRKDKKYQALLAMVKDRQPLSVLKKSAPYAKDAIKGDKPFSYESKDSKCLSVVREYFKLDSVAGQGDELSKIINLLHFAHDNMRHDGGNRAFAEMDAIDLYNYCKTTGRGINCRQLAISLCEMYLSMGIPARYVTCMPADSLDYECHVINTVWSSQLQKWLYIDPTMDAWVMDENGTMLSISEVRERLVNGQPLVLCETANWNHESKQNKEYYLDYYMAKNLYYFVCKKYSRFNPESDYRPNPAEEDIRLIPVGFVNNNWKCDTTTDPDFFWAKPEM
;
A
#
# COMPACT_ATOMS: atom_id res chain seq x y z
N MET A 1 16.96 19.67 16.77
CA MET A 1 17.21 18.25 17.06
C MET A 1 16.64 17.48 15.87
N LYS A 2 17.50 16.97 14.98
CA LYS A 2 17.04 16.20 13.80
C LYS A 2 16.76 14.77 14.27
N ASN A 3 15.50 14.35 14.23
CA ASN A 3 15.08 12.99 14.49
C ASN A 3 15.81 12.05 13.53
N GLN A 4 16.47 11.03 14.09
CA GLN A 4 16.98 9.88 13.33
C GLN A 4 15.78 9.11 12.79
N VAL A 5 15.39 9.43 11.58
CA VAL A 5 14.51 8.57 10.79
C VAL A 5 15.35 7.37 10.39
N ILE A 6 15.16 6.25 11.08
CA ILE A 6 15.71 4.95 10.63
C ILE A 6 15.22 4.76 9.19
N ASP A 7 16.18 4.63 8.27
CA ASP A 7 15.89 4.55 6.84
C ASP A 7 14.95 3.37 6.58
N LYS A 8 13.73 3.67 6.09
CA LYS A 8 12.70 2.67 5.78
C LYS A 8 13.24 1.52 4.91
N ARG A 9 14.34 1.74 4.18
CA ARG A 9 15.03 0.72 3.36
C ARG A 9 15.63 -0.41 4.20
N ILE A 10 16.24 -0.07 5.36
CA ILE A 10 16.77 -1.06 6.30
C ILE A 10 15.62 -1.73 7.06
N LEU A 11 14.56 -0.99 7.36
CA LEU A 11 13.40 -1.53 8.08
C LEU A 11 12.61 -2.53 7.23
N VAL A 12 12.45 -2.29 5.92
CA VAL A 12 11.80 -3.24 4.98
C VAL A 12 12.61 -4.53 4.88
N VAL A 13 13.94 -4.44 4.80
CA VAL A 13 14.82 -5.61 4.79
C VAL A 13 14.80 -6.34 6.14
N LEU A 14 14.76 -5.63 7.27
CA LEU A 14 14.71 -6.22 8.62
C LEU A 14 13.34 -6.81 8.97
N THR A 15 12.22 -6.21 8.53
CA THR A 15 10.86 -6.67 8.89
C THR A 15 10.48 -7.94 8.13
N MET A 16 10.90 -8.09 6.88
CA MET A 16 10.70 -9.34 6.13
C MET A 16 11.45 -10.53 6.74
N MET A 17 12.47 -10.30 7.56
CA MET A 17 13.30 -11.34 8.19
C MET A 17 12.80 -11.82 9.52
N LEU A 18 12.10 -11.00 10.30
CA LEU A 18 11.47 -11.46 11.54
C LEU A 18 10.37 -12.49 11.25
N ALA A 19 9.68 -12.38 10.11
CA ALA A 19 8.63 -13.32 9.72
C ALA A 19 9.15 -14.71 9.38
N LEU A 20 10.39 -14.86 8.88
CA LEU A 20 11.01 -16.14 8.54
C LEU A 20 11.55 -16.91 9.75
N VAL A 21 11.92 -16.23 10.82
CA VAL A 21 12.48 -16.87 12.04
C VAL A 21 11.41 -17.57 12.88
N MET A 22 10.12 -17.20 12.76
CA MET A 22 9.03 -17.76 13.59
C MET A 22 8.48 -19.11 13.09
N ASN A 23 8.80 -19.57 11.88
CA ASN A 23 8.26 -20.81 11.30
C ASN A 23 9.08 -22.09 11.56
N ALA A 24 10.14 -22.04 12.37
CA ALA A 24 11.08 -23.17 12.54
C ALA A 24 10.85 -24.02 13.82
N LYS A 25 9.70 -23.89 14.50
CA LYS A 25 9.42 -24.72 15.70
C LYS A 25 8.11 -25.48 15.59
N ALA A 26 8.11 -26.61 14.90
CA ALA A 26 7.26 -27.77 15.23
C ALA A 26 7.64 -28.98 14.36
N GLN A 27 8.46 -29.89 14.86
CA GLN A 27 8.48 -31.28 14.39
C GLN A 27 8.60 -32.25 15.56
N GLN A 28 7.61 -33.14 15.67
CA GLN A 28 7.52 -34.24 16.65
C GLN A 28 8.41 -35.41 16.26
N LYS A 29 8.95 -36.10 17.28
CA LYS A 29 9.71 -37.35 17.13
C LYS A 29 8.81 -38.53 16.73
N PRO A 30 9.29 -39.48 15.90
CA PRO A 30 8.54 -40.70 15.55
C PRO A 30 8.53 -41.75 16.66
N ALA A 31 7.46 -42.52 16.69
CA ALA A 31 7.28 -43.67 17.60
C ALA A 31 7.99 -44.91 17.09
N GLU A 32 8.57 -45.72 17.99
CA GLU A 32 9.21 -47.02 17.70
C GLU A 32 8.16 -48.09 17.39
N GLY A 33 8.32 -48.79 16.25
CA GLY A 33 7.51 -49.99 15.97
C GLY A 33 7.03 -50.22 14.53
N GLN A 34 7.77 -49.79 13.47
CA GLN A 34 7.31 -49.93 12.08
C GLN A 34 8.15 -50.94 11.22
N PRO A 35 7.55 -51.57 10.17
CA PRO A 35 8.19 -52.58 9.31
C PRO A 35 9.35 -52.01 8.46
N MET A 36 10.26 -52.87 8.00
CA MET A 36 11.56 -52.54 7.41
C MET A 36 11.52 -51.70 6.11
N GLU A 37 10.45 -51.77 5.30
CA GLU A 37 10.27 -50.91 4.11
C GLU A 37 9.87 -49.47 4.48
N GLN A 38 9.09 -49.32 5.53
CA GLN A 38 8.74 -48.00 6.05
C GLN A 38 9.94 -47.32 6.72
N ARG A 39 10.89 -48.07 7.29
CA ARG A 39 12.16 -47.52 7.81
C ARG A 39 13.05 -46.96 6.70
N LYS A 40 13.19 -47.61 5.56
CA LYS A 40 13.97 -47.09 4.42
C LYS A 40 13.37 -45.81 3.84
N GLN A 41 12.05 -45.70 3.84
CA GLN A 41 11.35 -44.50 3.38
C GLN A 41 11.40 -43.36 4.42
N SER A 42 11.40 -43.69 5.72
CA SER A 42 11.63 -42.71 6.79
C SER A 42 13.07 -42.20 6.82
N ASP A 43 14.06 -43.06 6.62
CA ASP A 43 15.47 -42.70 6.58
C ASP A 43 15.81 -41.83 5.36
N ALA A 44 15.20 -42.09 4.20
CA ALA A 44 15.30 -41.24 3.01
C ALA A 44 14.64 -39.90 3.22
N ASN A 45 13.50 -39.83 3.92
CA ASN A 45 12.81 -38.60 4.27
C ASN A 45 13.58 -37.77 5.32
N ILE A 46 14.20 -38.43 6.31
CA ILE A 46 15.05 -37.81 7.32
C ILE A 46 16.30 -37.21 6.66
N SER A 47 16.98 -37.99 5.79
CA SER A 47 18.14 -37.53 5.02
C SER A 47 17.80 -36.33 4.11
N SER A 48 16.62 -36.35 3.48
CA SER A 48 16.13 -35.21 2.67
C SER A 48 15.77 -33.97 3.53
N ALA A 49 15.22 -34.18 4.71
CA ALA A 49 14.89 -33.10 5.67
C ALA A 49 16.17 -32.47 6.25
N GLU A 50 17.17 -33.30 6.61
CA GLU A 50 18.48 -32.81 7.09
C GLU A 50 19.25 -32.07 5.99
N SER A 51 19.19 -32.53 4.74
CA SER A 51 19.84 -31.83 3.63
C SER A 51 19.16 -30.50 3.33
N ARG A 52 17.83 -30.40 3.42
CA ARG A 52 17.06 -29.15 3.33
C ARG A 52 17.40 -28.21 4.50
N GLN A 53 17.48 -28.72 5.70
CA GLN A 53 17.83 -27.93 6.88
C GLN A 53 19.26 -27.38 6.79
N ARG A 54 20.24 -28.14 6.33
CA ARG A 54 21.62 -27.68 6.07
C ARG A 54 21.64 -26.62 4.96
N SER A 55 20.87 -26.82 3.88
CA SER A 55 20.73 -25.83 2.80
C SER A 55 20.17 -24.52 3.33
N ASN A 56 19.11 -24.56 4.15
CA ASN A 56 18.49 -23.37 4.74
C ASN A 56 19.46 -22.62 5.66
N VAL A 57 20.25 -23.33 6.50
CA VAL A 57 21.25 -22.69 7.37
C VAL A 57 22.35 -22.01 6.56
N VAL A 58 22.83 -22.64 5.49
CA VAL A 58 23.83 -22.03 4.59
C VAL A 58 23.25 -20.80 3.88
N GLN A 59 22.01 -20.86 3.45
CA GLN A 59 21.33 -19.74 2.81
C GLN A 59 21.12 -18.58 3.79
N GLN A 60 20.69 -18.85 5.01
CA GLN A 60 20.55 -17.84 6.07
C GLN A 60 21.89 -17.18 6.39
N LYS A 61 22.97 -17.95 6.50
CA LYS A 61 24.31 -17.40 6.75
C LYS A 61 24.76 -16.47 5.61
N ARG A 62 24.56 -16.87 4.35
CA ARG A 62 24.90 -16.05 3.17
C ARG A 62 24.07 -14.76 3.12
N MET A 63 22.79 -14.85 3.48
CA MET A 63 21.91 -13.69 3.58
C MET A 63 22.42 -12.72 4.64
N MET A 64 22.78 -13.20 5.82
CA MET A 64 23.31 -12.37 6.90
C MET A 64 24.63 -11.69 6.49
N GLU A 65 25.56 -12.42 5.87
CA GLU A 65 26.81 -11.87 5.35
C GLU A 65 26.58 -10.76 4.33
N PHE A 66 25.65 -10.98 3.41
CA PHE A 66 25.22 -9.96 2.42
C PHE A 66 24.68 -8.71 3.10
N GLN A 67 23.79 -8.86 4.08
CA GLN A 67 23.20 -7.74 4.80
C GLN A 67 24.22 -6.93 5.59
N VAL A 68 25.11 -7.60 6.30
CA VAL A 68 26.18 -6.94 7.05
C VAL A 68 27.07 -6.13 6.09
N MET A 69 27.41 -6.70 4.94
CA MET A 69 28.20 -6.02 3.92
C MET A 69 27.48 -4.81 3.35
N MET A 70 26.18 -4.97 2.98
CA MET A 70 25.37 -3.86 2.50
C MET A 70 25.24 -2.75 3.54
N ALA A 71 24.92 -3.10 4.80
CA ALA A 71 24.79 -2.14 5.89
C ALA A 71 26.09 -1.40 6.19
N MET A 72 27.24 -2.09 6.14
CA MET A 72 28.55 -1.49 6.36
C MET A 72 28.87 -0.43 5.30
N HIS A 73 28.72 -0.75 4.02
CA HIS A 73 29.00 0.20 2.95
C HIS A 73 27.96 1.33 2.90
N ASP A 74 26.69 1.03 3.19
CA ASP A 74 25.61 2.05 3.27
C ASP A 74 25.91 3.07 4.39
N THR A 75 26.25 2.60 5.58
CA THR A 75 26.65 3.47 6.70
C THR A 75 27.91 4.27 6.37
N THR A 76 28.89 3.65 5.72
CA THR A 76 30.17 4.29 5.41
C THR A 76 29.98 5.46 4.45
N TYR A 77 29.27 5.28 3.31
CA TYR A 77 29.10 6.38 2.37
C TYR A 77 28.23 7.51 2.94
N LYS A 78 27.18 7.18 3.71
CA LYS A 78 26.33 8.17 4.38
C LYS A 78 27.11 9.03 5.37
N ASN A 79 28.01 8.42 6.13
CA ASN A 79 28.90 9.16 7.02
C ASN A 79 29.85 10.09 6.23
N TYR A 80 30.42 9.62 5.12
CA TYR A 80 31.26 10.46 4.26
C TYR A 80 30.47 11.64 3.68
N ILE A 81 29.25 11.45 3.19
CA ILE A 81 28.41 12.55 2.71
C ILE A 81 28.10 13.53 3.83
N LYS A 82 27.73 13.04 5.01
CA LYS A 82 27.46 13.87 6.19
C LYS A 82 28.66 14.74 6.57
N ASP A 83 29.87 14.22 6.43
CA ASP A 83 31.13 14.91 6.72
C ASP A 83 31.62 15.79 5.54
N GLY A 84 30.88 15.88 4.44
CA GLY A 84 31.27 16.60 3.21
C GLY A 84 32.36 15.92 2.39
N LYS A 85 32.70 14.65 2.70
CA LYS A 85 33.74 13.85 2.04
C LYS A 85 33.15 13.11 0.83
N TYR A 86 32.62 13.88 -0.13
CA TYR A 86 31.91 13.33 -1.29
C TYR A 86 32.80 12.45 -2.19
N LYS A 87 34.10 12.73 -2.29
CA LYS A 87 35.03 11.94 -3.09
C LYS A 87 35.23 10.53 -2.50
N GLU A 88 35.33 10.45 -1.17
CA GLU A 88 35.49 9.21 -0.43
C GLU A 88 34.21 8.36 -0.45
N ALA A 89 33.04 8.99 -0.54
CA ALA A 89 31.75 8.29 -0.62
C ALA A 89 31.56 7.49 -1.94
N ILE A 90 32.28 7.85 -3.01
CA ILE A 90 32.14 7.19 -4.32
C ILE A 90 32.54 5.71 -4.25
N THR A 91 33.59 5.36 -3.52
CA THR A 91 34.08 3.98 -3.44
C THR A 91 33.07 3.03 -2.81
N PRO A 92 32.54 3.27 -1.60
CA PRO A 92 31.51 2.40 -1.03
C PRO A 92 30.21 2.39 -1.83
N LEU A 93 29.80 3.49 -2.47
CA LEU A 93 28.66 3.51 -3.39
C LEU A 93 28.90 2.62 -4.61
N THR A 94 30.10 2.67 -5.20
CA THR A 94 30.46 1.78 -6.32
C THR A 94 30.39 0.32 -5.90
N THR A 95 30.87 -0.01 -4.69
CA THR A 95 30.79 -1.37 -4.16
C THR A 95 29.34 -1.83 -4.00
N LEU A 96 28.46 -0.99 -3.43
CA LEU A 96 27.04 -1.29 -3.28
C LEU A 96 26.35 -1.56 -4.63
N ILE A 97 26.61 -0.71 -5.63
CA ILE A 97 26.03 -0.88 -6.97
C ILE A 97 26.54 -2.18 -7.61
N ASN A 98 27.84 -2.47 -7.53
CA ASN A 98 28.41 -3.70 -8.07
C ASN A 98 27.87 -4.97 -7.40
N ILE A 99 27.64 -4.93 -6.09
CA ILE A 99 26.99 -6.02 -5.35
C ILE A 99 25.60 -6.28 -5.91
N LEU A 100 24.84 -5.22 -6.18
CA LEU A 100 23.49 -5.32 -6.74
C LEU A 100 23.46 -5.72 -8.22
N ASP A 101 24.55 -5.57 -8.97
CA ASP A 101 24.66 -5.97 -10.37
C ASP A 101 24.96 -7.47 -10.57
N THR A 102 25.34 -8.19 -9.53
CA THR A 102 25.63 -9.61 -9.65
C THR A 102 24.34 -10.42 -9.75
N THR A 103 24.11 -11.08 -10.90
CA THR A 103 22.94 -11.94 -11.15
C THR A 103 22.72 -13.05 -10.13
N THR A 104 23.78 -13.42 -9.40
CA THR A 104 23.72 -14.43 -8.33
C THR A 104 23.06 -13.92 -7.04
N ILE A 105 22.84 -12.62 -6.87
CA ILE A 105 22.21 -12.05 -5.67
C ILE A 105 20.73 -12.39 -5.61
N CYS A 106 19.97 -12.24 -6.69
CA CYS A 106 18.55 -12.62 -6.74
C CYS A 106 18.33 -14.07 -6.32
N GLN A 107 19.21 -14.98 -6.75
CA GLN A 107 19.14 -16.40 -6.38
C GLN A 107 19.54 -16.68 -4.92
N ARG A 108 20.34 -15.79 -4.31
CA ARG A 108 20.86 -15.96 -2.95
C ARG A 108 20.05 -15.25 -1.88
N THR A 109 19.30 -14.21 -2.24
CA THR A 109 18.69 -13.29 -1.27
C THR A 109 17.17 -13.26 -1.34
N GLU A 110 16.52 -13.97 -2.25
CA GLU A 110 15.07 -13.92 -2.49
C GLU A 110 14.53 -12.50 -2.79
N LEU A 111 15.42 -11.54 -3.07
CA LEU A 111 15.02 -10.20 -3.49
C LEU A 111 14.51 -10.23 -4.93
N SER A 112 13.39 -9.58 -5.18
CA SER A 112 12.92 -9.47 -6.56
C SER A 112 13.82 -8.59 -7.42
N PRO A 113 13.90 -8.82 -8.73
CA PRO A 113 14.65 -7.96 -9.65
C PRO A 113 14.26 -6.48 -9.53
N GLU A 114 12.99 -6.19 -9.26
CA GLU A 114 12.45 -4.84 -9.08
C GLU A 114 12.97 -4.18 -7.81
N MET A 115 13.05 -4.91 -6.70
CA MET A 115 13.62 -4.42 -5.44
C MET A 115 15.10 -4.07 -5.61
N ILE A 116 15.85 -4.93 -6.30
CA ILE A 116 17.27 -4.69 -6.62
C ILE A 116 17.41 -3.45 -7.50
N LYS A 117 16.58 -3.32 -8.52
CA LYS A 117 16.57 -2.18 -9.42
C LYS A 117 16.26 -0.88 -8.69
N ALA A 118 15.28 -0.88 -7.79
CA ALA A 118 14.92 0.29 -6.97
C ALA A 118 16.04 0.71 -6.02
N ALA A 119 16.67 -0.24 -5.31
CA ALA A 119 17.81 0.05 -4.43
C ALA A 119 18.99 0.62 -5.23
N LYS A 120 19.26 0.07 -6.42
CA LYS A 120 20.30 0.55 -7.32
C LYS A 120 20.02 1.98 -7.80
N ALA A 121 18.76 2.33 -8.08
CA ALA A 121 18.37 3.66 -8.48
C ALA A 121 18.74 4.71 -7.44
N ASP A 122 18.52 4.41 -6.16
CA ASP A 122 18.86 5.30 -5.05
C ASP A 122 20.37 5.49 -4.89
N TYR A 123 21.16 4.41 -4.93
CA TYR A 123 22.62 4.52 -4.82
C TYR A 123 23.25 5.25 -6.02
N LEU A 124 22.70 5.08 -7.21
CA LEU A 124 23.14 5.82 -8.40
C LEU A 124 22.79 7.30 -8.30
N TYR A 125 21.67 7.65 -7.65
CA TYR A 125 21.33 9.04 -7.37
C TYR A 125 22.34 9.68 -6.39
N ASP A 126 22.60 9.01 -5.25
CA ASP A 126 23.56 9.48 -4.27
C ASP A 126 24.98 9.61 -4.88
N MET A 127 25.35 8.68 -5.78
CA MET A 127 26.58 8.77 -6.54
C MET A 127 26.62 9.99 -7.48
N ALA A 128 25.49 10.32 -8.13
CA ALA A 128 25.39 11.51 -8.98
C ALA A 128 25.59 12.79 -8.14
N CYS A 129 25.02 12.86 -6.94
CA CYS A 129 25.25 13.95 -5.99
C CYS A 129 26.74 14.08 -5.65
N CYS A 130 27.41 12.97 -5.30
CA CYS A 130 28.85 12.97 -5.00
C CYS A 130 29.70 13.47 -6.16
N TYR A 131 29.39 13.05 -7.40
CA TYR A 131 30.09 13.55 -8.58
C TYR A 131 29.80 15.04 -8.85
N ALA A 132 28.57 15.51 -8.63
CA ALA A 132 28.22 16.91 -8.80
C ALA A 132 28.96 17.82 -7.80
N MET A 133 28.99 17.42 -6.52
CA MET A 133 29.70 18.12 -5.46
C MET A 133 31.22 18.14 -5.66
N THR A 134 31.77 17.13 -6.33
CA THR A 134 33.20 17.06 -6.68
C THR A 134 33.50 17.67 -8.07
N LYS A 135 32.55 18.40 -8.65
CA LYS A 135 32.66 19.08 -9.96
C LYS A 135 32.90 18.14 -11.16
N GLN A 136 32.54 16.89 -11.04
CA GLN A 136 32.64 15.87 -12.08
C GLN A 136 31.33 15.79 -12.88
N LYS A 137 30.96 16.90 -13.58
CA LYS A 137 29.65 17.08 -14.23
C LYS A 137 29.25 15.93 -15.16
N LYS A 138 30.19 15.41 -15.98
CA LYS A 138 29.91 14.34 -16.93
C LYS A 138 29.49 13.06 -16.18
N GLN A 139 30.28 12.64 -15.19
CA GLN A 139 30.00 11.45 -14.37
C GLN A 139 28.70 11.62 -13.58
N ALA A 140 28.43 12.82 -13.05
CA ALA A 140 27.18 13.13 -12.36
C ALA A 140 25.95 12.91 -13.25
N LEU A 141 25.97 13.44 -14.48
CA LEU A 141 24.87 13.26 -15.44
C LEU A 141 24.74 11.82 -15.96
N GLU A 142 25.84 11.07 -16.04
CA GLU A 142 25.81 9.64 -16.40
C GLU A 142 25.21 8.80 -15.26
N ALA A 143 25.64 9.03 -14.02
CA ALA A 143 25.10 8.33 -12.84
C ALA A 143 23.62 8.66 -12.64
N LEU A 144 23.23 9.93 -12.79
CA LEU A 144 21.84 10.36 -12.70
C LEU A 144 20.98 9.72 -13.80
N GLY A 145 21.48 9.63 -15.03
CA GLY A 145 20.80 8.92 -16.13
C GLY A 145 20.55 7.46 -15.77
N LYS A 146 21.59 6.75 -15.32
CA LYS A 146 21.46 5.35 -14.87
C LYS A 146 20.49 5.21 -13.69
N SER A 147 20.46 6.16 -12.76
CA SER A 147 19.49 6.21 -11.66
C SER A 147 18.06 6.29 -12.17
N VAL A 148 17.79 7.23 -13.08
CA VAL A 148 16.49 7.39 -13.73
C VAL A 148 16.10 6.14 -14.52
N ASP A 149 17.00 5.55 -15.32
CA ASP A 149 16.76 4.31 -16.07
C ASP A 149 16.49 3.12 -15.14
N SER A 150 17.06 3.12 -13.94
CA SER A 150 16.80 2.15 -12.89
C SER A 150 15.50 2.40 -12.13
N GLY A 151 14.71 3.41 -12.50
CA GLY A 151 13.38 3.64 -11.94
C GLY A 151 13.32 4.69 -10.82
N TYR A 152 14.32 5.55 -10.66
CA TYR A 152 14.25 6.66 -9.71
C TYR A 152 13.00 7.52 -9.96
N LYS A 153 12.23 7.79 -8.90
CA LYS A 153 10.92 8.44 -9.02
C LYS A 153 10.68 9.60 -8.03
N ARG A 154 11.68 10.03 -7.25
CA ARG A 154 11.53 11.12 -6.27
C ARG A 154 11.75 12.49 -6.93
N TYR A 155 10.71 13.02 -7.59
CA TYR A 155 10.78 14.26 -8.36
C TYR A 155 11.18 15.47 -7.51
N ASP A 156 10.48 15.71 -6.37
CA ASP A 156 10.72 16.87 -5.51
C ASP A 156 12.11 16.84 -4.89
N ASN A 157 12.61 15.65 -4.54
CA ASN A 157 13.98 15.49 -4.08
C ASN A 157 14.96 15.92 -5.18
N MET A 158 14.83 15.41 -6.41
CA MET A 158 15.71 15.74 -7.51
C MET A 158 15.63 17.23 -7.87
N LEU A 159 14.42 17.82 -7.85
CA LEU A 159 14.20 19.25 -8.17
C LEU A 159 14.90 20.19 -7.19
N ASN A 160 14.83 19.88 -5.89
CA ASN A 160 15.23 20.77 -4.81
C ASN A 160 16.59 20.42 -4.20
N ASP A 161 17.23 19.31 -4.60
CA ASP A 161 18.48 18.86 -4.04
C ASP A 161 19.63 19.84 -4.34
N ASN A 162 20.20 20.41 -3.28
CA ASN A 162 21.29 21.37 -3.39
C ASN A 162 22.59 20.76 -3.94
N ASP A 163 22.81 19.47 -3.76
CA ASP A 163 23.98 18.77 -4.28
C ASP A 163 23.98 18.74 -5.81
N LEU A 164 22.78 18.79 -6.43
CA LEU A 164 22.61 18.84 -7.89
C LEU A 164 22.44 20.26 -8.47
N ALA A 165 22.58 21.30 -7.63
CA ALA A 165 22.34 22.70 -8.06
C ALA A 165 23.17 23.11 -9.29
N SER A 166 24.42 22.62 -9.39
CA SER A 166 25.32 22.90 -10.51
C SER A 166 24.85 22.28 -11.83
N LEU A 167 23.94 21.31 -11.79
CA LEU A 167 23.42 20.60 -12.97
C LEU A 167 22.10 21.17 -13.47
N ARG A 168 21.36 21.96 -12.66
CA ARG A 168 19.98 22.37 -12.94
C ARG A 168 19.78 23.05 -14.28
N LYS A 169 20.79 23.78 -14.80
CA LYS A 169 20.74 24.46 -16.12
C LYS A 169 21.15 23.56 -17.28
N ASP A 170 21.57 22.32 -17.02
CA ASP A 170 21.99 21.40 -18.06
C ASP A 170 20.80 20.77 -18.76
N LYS A 171 20.81 20.73 -20.12
CA LYS A 171 19.72 20.16 -20.92
C LYS A 171 19.46 18.69 -20.61
N LYS A 172 20.52 17.90 -20.34
CA LYS A 172 20.39 16.48 -19.98
C LYS A 172 19.74 16.32 -18.62
N TYR A 173 20.12 17.16 -17.64
CA TYR A 173 19.48 17.17 -16.32
C TYR A 173 17.97 17.50 -16.44
N GLN A 174 17.61 18.53 -17.22
CA GLN A 174 16.21 18.91 -17.42
C GLN A 174 15.40 17.80 -18.08
N ALA A 175 15.98 17.11 -19.07
CA ALA A 175 15.33 15.95 -19.69
C ALA A 175 15.11 14.80 -18.68
N LEU A 176 16.10 14.48 -17.85
CA LEU A 176 15.98 13.47 -16.80
C LEU A 176 14.95 13.87 -15.75
N LEU A 177 14.93 15.13 -15.33
CA LEU A 177 13.94 15.65 -14.39
C LEU A 177 12.52 15.54 -14.95
N ALA A 178 12.32 15.84 -16.23
CA ALA A 178 11.03 15.65 -16.91
C ALA A 178 10.60 14.18 -16.92
N MET A 179 11.50 13.25 -17.19
CA MET A 179 11.22 11.80 -17.10
C MET A 179 10.79 11.37 -15.70
N VAL A 180 11.43 11.90 -14.65
CA VAL A 180 11.05 11.61 -13.24
C VAL A 180 9.70 12.23 -12.90
N LYS A 181 9.39 13.43 -13.41
CA LYS A 181 8.08 14.09 -13.26
C LYS A 181 6.97 13.24 -13.89
N ASP A 182 7.21 12.67 -15.05
CA ASP A 182 6.24 11.83 -15.78
C ASP A 182 5.90 10.52 -15.03
N ARG A 183 6.74 10.09 -14.11
CA ARG A 183 6.54 8.93 -13.26
C ARG A 183 5.84 9.24 -11.93
N GLN A 184 5.56 10.54 -11.67
CA GLN A 184 4.81 10.89 -10.46
C GLN A 184 3.39 10.31 -10.51
N PRO A 185 2.83 9.89 -9.36
CA PRO A 185 1.51 9.28 -9.29
C PRO A 185 0.44 10.06 -10.04
N LEU A 186 0.37 11.36 -9.81
CA LEU A 186 -0.61 12.22 -10.48
C LEU A 186 -0.38 12.28 -12.02
N SER A 187 0.86 12.27 -12.47
CA SER A 187 1.17 12.24 -13.91
C SER A 187 0.76 10.91 -14.55
N VAL A 188 0.97 9.79 -13.85
CA VAL A 188 0.53 8.46 -14.28
C VAL A 188 -1.00 8.39 -14.33
N LEU A 189 -1.68 8.89 -13.29
CA LEU A 189 -3.14 8.91 -13.24
C LEU A 189 -3.73 9.76 -14.38
N LYS A 190 -3.18 10.94 -14.65
CA LYS A 190 -3.60 11.82 -15.76
C LYS A 190 -3.44 11.20 -17.15
N LYS A 191 -2.51 10.27 -17.30
CA LYS A 191 -2.27 9.54 -18.55
C LYS A 191 -3.07 8.24 -18.65
N SER A 192 -3.88 7.89 -17.61
CA SER A 192 -4.70 6.69 -17.65
C SER A 192 -5.74 6.77 -18.77
N ALA A 193 -6.02 5.64 -19.40
CA ALA A 193 -7.13 5.55 -20.32
C ALA A 193 -8.47 5.86 -19.60
N PRO A 194 -9.49 6.38 -20.31
CA PRO A 194 -10.80 6.61 -19.71
C PRO A 194 -11.49 5.29 -19.34
N TYR A 195 -12.50 5.38 -18.49
CA TYR A 195 -13.52 4.33 -18.37
C TYR A 195 -14.49 4.40 -19.55
N ALA A 196 -15.11 3.29 -19.93
CA ALA A 196 -16.05 3.24 -21.05
C ALA A 196 -17.33 2.50 -20.66
N LYS A 197 -18.47 3.14 -20.88
CA LYS A 197 -19.79 2.63 -20.50
C LYS A 197 -20.22 1.34 -21.21
N ASP A 198 -19.62 1.03 -22.36
CA ASP A 198 -20.11 -0.02 -23.26
C ASP A 198 -19.21 -1.24 -23.39
N ALA A 199 -18.05 -1.27 -22.73
CA ALA A 199 -17.06 -2.31 -23.01
C ALA A 199 -17.34 -3.62 -22.26
N ILE A 200 -17.52 -3.58 -20.96
CA ILE A 200 -17.80 -4.76 -20.12
C ILE A 200 -18.75 -4.34 -19.00
N LYS A 201 -19.93 -4.96 -18.95
CA LYS A 201 -20.90 -4.78 -17.85
C LYS A 201 -20.82 -5.96 -16.90
N GLY A 202 -20.97 -5.68 -15.60
CA GLY A 202 -21.15 -6.73 -14.61
C GLY A 202 -22.54 -7.36 -14.73
N ASP A 203 -22.66 -8.64 -14.40
CA ASP A 203 -23.90 -9.41 -14.58
C ASP A 203 -24.92 -9.22 -13.47
N LYS A 204 -24.52 -8.70 -12.31
CA LYS A 204 -25.38 -8.61 -11.12
C LYS A 204 -25.26 -7.26 -10.44
N PRO A 205 -26.40 -6.66 -10.03
CA PRO A 205 -26.41 -5.44 -9.24
C PRO A 205 -25.74 -5.66 -7.88
N PHE A 206 -25.27 -4.55 -7.29
CA PHE A 206 -24.76 -4.56 -5.93
C PHE A 206 -25.90 -4.74 -4.94
N SER A 207 -25.66 -5.50 -3.87
CA SER A 207 -26.64 -5.72 -2.82
C SER A 207 -26.04 -5.42 -1.45
N TYR A 208 -26.94 -5.14 -0.49
CA TYR A 208 -26.59 -4.68 0.85
C TYR A 208 -27.37 -5.48 1.88
N GLU A 209 -26.70 -5.92 2.93
CA GLU A 209 -27.37 -6.59 4.04
C GLU A 209 -28.29 -5.63 4.78
N SER A 210 -29.48 -6.09 5.13
CA SER A 210 -30.44 -5.29 5.87
C SER A 210 -29.91 -4.92 7.25
N LYS A 211 -30.09 -3.66 7.66
CA LYS A 211 -29.76 -3.17 9.00
C LYS A 211 -30.44 -3.98 10.11
N ASP A 212 -31.57 -4.62 9.81
CA ASP A 212 -32.37 -5.41 10.73
C ASP A 212 -31.91 -6.88 10.80
N SER A 213 -30.84 -7.23 10.07
CA SER A 213 -30.20 -8.54 10.22
C SER A 213 -29.65 -8.70 11.64
N LYS A 214 -29.64 -9.94 12.13
CA LYS A 214 -29.20 -10.23 13.49
C LYS A 214 -27.78 -9.72 13.76
N CYS A 215 -26.85 -9.91 12.82
CA CYS A 215 -25.46 -9.54 13.01
C CYS A 215 -25.27 -8.02 13.03
N LEU A 216 -25.87 -7.29 12.08
CA LEU A 216 -25.76 -5.84 12.02
C LEU A 216 -26.50 -5.16 13.19
N SER A 217 -27.60 -5.73 13.68
CA SER A 217 -28.27 -5.26 14.90
C SER A 217 -27.36 -5.37 16.12
N VAL A 218 -26.58 -6.46 16.24
CA VAL A 218 -25.59 -6.62 17.31
C VAL A 218 -24.46 -5.59 17.20
N VAL A 219 -23.95 -5.31 16.00
CA VAL A 219 -22.94 -4.25 15.79
C VAL A 219 -23.47 -2.89 16.24
N ARG A 220 -24.72 -2.53 15.85
CA ARG A 220 -25.36 -1.27 16.26
C ARG A 220 -25.49 -1.12 17.76
N GLU A 221 -25.95 -2.17 18.43
CA GLU A 221 -26.12 -2.19 19.88
C GLU A 221 -24.77 -2.15 20.60
N TYR A 222 -23.80 -2.98 20.20
CA TYR A 222 -22.48 -3.09 20.81
C TYR A 222 -21.76 -1.74 20.89
N PHE A 223 -21.73 -1.00 19.78
CA PHE A 223 -21.09 0.30 19.70
C PHE A 223 -22.01 1.46 20.09
N LYS A 224 -23.29 1.22 20.40
CA LYS A 224 -24.31 2.26 20.67
C LYS A 224 -24.35 3.30 19.53
N LEU A 225 -24.39 2.83 18.28
CA LEU A 225 -24.17 3.68 17.10
C LEU A 225 -25.23 4.77 16.94
N ASP A 226 -26.44 4.62 17.48
CA ASP A 226 -27.45 5.70 17.53
C ASP A 226 -26.95 6.90 18.33
N SER A 227 -26.25 6.66 19.43
CA SER A 227 -25.66 7.71 20.26
C SER A 227 -24.42 8.32 19.59
N VAL A 228 -23.59 7.47 18.96
CA VAL A 228 -22.38 7.89 18.25
C VAL A 228 -22.76 8.79 17.05
N ALA A 229 -23.71 8.35 16.23
CA ALA A 229 -24.19 9.10 15.08
C ALA A 229 -24.80 10.45 15.47
N GLY A 230 -25.43 10.51 16.64
CA GLY A 230 -26.04 11.73 17.15
C GLY A 230 -27.36 12.08 16.47
N GLN A 231 -27.85 13.32 16.72
CA GLN A 231 -29.17 13.80 16.26
C GLN A 231 -29.07 14.78 15.07
N GLY A 232 -27.87 14.94 14.49
CA GLY A 232 -27.66 15.80 13.33
C GLY A 232 -28.32 15.28 12.03
N ASP A 233 -28.06 15.97 10.97
CA ASP A 233 -28.47 15.54 9.62
C ASP A 233 -27.69 14.26 9.17
N GLU A 234 -28.00 13.76 7.99
CA GLU A 234 -27.37 12.54 7.46
C GLU A 234 -25.85 12.68 7.33
N LEU A 235 -25.36 13.80 6.82
CA LEU A 235 -23.93 14.03 6.63
C LEU A 235 -23.19 14.08 7.97
N SER A 236 -23.78 14.75 8.96
CA SER A 236 -23.22 14.77 10.33
C SER A 236 -23.12 13.36 10.91
N LYS A 237 -24.14 12.52 10.71
CA LYS A 237 -24.10 11.11 11.15
C LYS A 237 -23.02 10.30 10.47
N ILE A 238 -22.85 10.46 9.15
CA ILE A 238 -21.79 9.81 8.39
C ILE A 238 -20.41 10.20 8.94
N ILE A 239 -20.18 11.50 9.17
CA ILE A 239 -18.91 12.01 9.69
C ILE A 239 -18.67 11.57 11.14
N ASN A 240 -19.68 11.56 12.00
CA ASN A 240 -19.54 11.10 13.39
C ASN A 240 -19.14 9.63 13.47
N LEU A 241 -19.67 8.78 12.59
CA LEU A 241 -19.29 7.36 12.51
C LEU A 241 -17.86 7.19 11.98
N LEU A 242 -17.43 8.03 11.01
CA LEU A 242 -16.05 8.06 10.54
C LEU A 242 -15.08 8.39 11.68
N HIS A 243 -15.32 9.49 12.39
CA HIS A 243 -14.51 9.89 13.55
C HIS A 243 -14.46 8.79 14.61
N PHE A 244 -15.62 8.17 14.92
CA PHE A 244 -15.66 7.10 15.89
C PHE A 244 -14.77 5.90 15.50
N ALA A 245 -14.79 5.49 14.24
CA ALA A 245 -13.97 4.36 13.77
C ALA A 245 -12.47 4.73 13.84
N HIS A 246 -12.10 5.92 13.37
CA HIS A 246 -10.73 6.43 13.40
C HIS A 246 -10.17 6.54 14.81
N ASP A 247 -10.94 7.12 15.74
CA ASP A 247 -10.51 7.38 17.12
C ASP A 247 -10.36 6.09 17.94
N ASN A 248 -11.10 5.06 17.59
CA ASN A 248 -11.18 3.84 18.39
C ASN A 248 -10.33 2.67 17.85
N MET A 249 -9.91 2.71 16.60
CA MET A 249 -9.13 1.64 15.95
C MET A 249 -7.92 2.24 15.26
N ARG A 250 -6.74 2.08 15.90
CA ARG A 250 -5.47 2.60 15.36
C ARG A 250 -5.11 1.91 14.05
N HIS A 251 -4.68 2.67 13.05
CA HIS A 251 -4.15 2.12 11.82
C HIS A 251 -2.71 1.63 11.97
N ASP A 252 -2.42 0.44 11.44
CA ASP A 252 -1.08 -0.13 11.26
C ASP A 252 -1.05 -0.91 9.95
N GLY A 253 -0.56 -0.29 8.88
CA GLY A 253 -0.52 -0.89 7.54
C GLY A 253 0.31 -2.18 7.44
N GLY A 254 1.27 -2.37 8.34
CA GLY A 254 2.09 -3.58 8.42
C GLY A 254 1.46 -4.73 9.22
N ASN A 255 0.34 -4.48 9.89
CA ASN A 255 -0.30 -5.47 10.75
C ASN A 255 -1.69 -5.89 10.21
N ARG A 256 -1.81 -7.14 9.78
CA ARG A 256 -3.11 -7.77 9.59
C ARG A 256 -3.48 -8.48 10.90
N ALA A 257 -4.54 -8.03 11.56
CA ALA A 257 -5.04 -8.67 12.77
C ALA A 257 -5.47 -10.11 12.50
N PHE A 258 -5.11 -11.02 13.41
CA PHE A 258 -5.64 -12.38 13.43
C PHE A 258 -6.94 -12.39 14.24
N ALA A 259 -8.01 -11.91 13.63
CA ALA A 259 -9.35 -11.82 14.17
C ALA A 259 -10.36 -12.08 13.04
N GLU A 260 -11.62 -12.33 13.36
CA GLU A 260 -12.67 -12.32 12.34
C GLU A 260 -12.74 -10.92 11.70
N MET A 261 -13.17 -10.88 10.46
CA MET A 261 -13.18 -9.66 9.65
C MET A 261 -14.48 -8.87 9.86
N ASP A 262 -14.86 -8.68 11.13
CA ASP A 262 -16.00 -7.88 11.55
C ASP A 262 -15.62 -6.78 12.55
N ALA A 263 -16.46 -5.76 12.64
CA ALA A 263 -16.19 -4.56 13.42
C ALA A 263 -15.94 -4.83 14.91
N ILE A 264 -16.64 -5.79 15.49
CA ILE A 264 -16.56 -6.09 16.94
C ILE A 264 -15.23 -6.78 17.26
N ASP A 265 -14.89 -7.82 16.50
CA ASP A 265 -13.67 -8.58 16.74
C ASP A 265 -12.42 -7.76 16.44
N LEU A 266 -12.44 -6.95 15.38
CA LEU A 266 -11.35 -6.03 15.03
C LEU A 266 -11.15 -4.93 16.08
N TYR A 267 -12.25 -4.35 16.57
CA TYR A 267 -12.21 -3.40 17.71
C TYR A 267 -11.63 -4.03 18.97
N ASN A 268 -12.13 -5.22 19.35
CA ASN A 268 -11.65 -5.95 20.51
C ASN A 268 -10.17 -6.31 20.39
N TYR A 269 -9.72 -6.71 19.20
CA TYR A 269 -8.30 -6.93 18.93
C TYR A 269 -7.47 -5.67 19.22
N CYS A 270 -7.89 -4.51 18.73
CA CYS A 270 -7.18 -3.25 19.02
C CYS A 270 -7.15 -2.95 20.53
N LYS A 271 -8.27 -3.08 21.22
CA LYS A 271 -8.37 -2.76 22.66
C LYS A 271 -7.61 -3.74 23.55
N THR A 272 -7.61 -5.03 23.23
CA THR A 272 -6.96 -6.06 24.06
C THR A 272 -5.47 -6.17 23.83
N THR A 273 -5.01 -5.95 22.58
CA THR A 273 -3.60 -6.10 22.22
C THR A 273 -2.82 -4.79 22.21
N GLY A 274 -3.50 -3.64 22.17
CA GLY A 274 -2.89 -2.32 21.95
C GLY A 274 -2.30 -2.15 20.54
N ARG A 275 -2.53 -3.09 19.61
CA ARG A 275 -2.02 -3.05 18.24
C ARG A 275 -3.04 -2.40 17.29
N GLY A 276 -2.55 -1.83 16.22
CA GLY A 276 -3.39 -1.33 15.13
C GLY A 276 -3.83 -2.43 14.15
N ILE A 277 -4.69 -2.07 13.23
CA ILE A 277 -5.18 -2.88 12.11
C ILE A 277 -4.89 -2.18 10.78
N ASN A 278 -4.89 -2.92 9.67
CA ASN A 278 -4.61 -2.30 8.37
C ASN A 278 -5.84 -1.55 7.81
N CYS A 279 -5.63 -0.77 6.74
CA CYS A 279 -6.67 0.05 6.11
C CYS A 279 -7.89 -0.76 5.67
N ARG A 280 -7.73 -2.01 5.18
CA ARG A 280 -8.83 -2.88 4.78
C ARG A 280 -9.71 -3.26 5.97
N GLN A 281 -9.10 -3.68 7.06
CA GLN A 281 -9.80 -4.06 8.28
C GLN A 281 -10.56 -2.87 8.88
N LEU A 282 -9.95 -1.69 8.86
CA LEU A 282 -10.58 -0.46 9.33
C LEU A 282 -11.77 -0.05 8.45
N ALA A 283 -11.61 -0.14 7.13
CA ALA A 283 -12.69 0.16 6.19
C ALA A 283 -13.85 -0.85 6.25
N ILE A 284 -13.59 -2.13 6.50
CA ILE A 284 -14.62 -3.15 6.75
C ILE A 284 -15.40 -2.79 8.02
N SER A 285 -14.71 -2.48 9.12
CA SER A 285 -15.37 -2.12 10.38
C SER A 285 -16.31 -0.91 10.22
N LEU A 286 -15.85 0.15 9.54
CA LEU A 286 -16.68 1.32 9.30
C LEU A 286 -17.84 1.01 8.33
N CYS A 287 -17.62 0.17 7.31
CA CYS A 287 -18.67 -0.27 6.40
C CYS A 287 -19.83 -0.96 7.16
N GLU A 288 -19.52 -1.87 8.08
CA GLU A 288 -20.51 -2.54 8.92
C GLU A 288 -21.26 -1.57 9.84
N MET A 289 -20.57 -0.57 10.40
CA MET A 289 -21.22 0.48 11.19
C MET A 289 -22.25 1.27 10.35
N TYR A 290 -21.90 1.64 9.11
CA TYR A 290 -22.86 2.29 8.21
C TYR A 290 -24.04 1.39 7.85
N LEU A 291 -23.77 0.14 7.47
CA LEU A 291 -24.85 -0.82 7.13
C LEU A 291 -25.79 -1.05 8.32
N SER A 292 -25.27 -1.16 9.53
CA SER A 292 -26.08 -1.35 10.75
C SER A 292 -26.98 -0.15 11.06
N MET A 293 -26.62 1.04 10.58
CA MET A 293 -27.45 2.26 10.65
C MET A 293 -28.40 2.42 9.45
N GLY A 294 -28.42 1.46 8.52
CA GLY A 294 -29.21 1.52 7.31
C GLY A 294 -28.66 2.46 6.22
N ILE A 295 -27.40 2.81 6.32
CA ILE A 295 -26.70 3.64 5.34
C ILE A 295 -25.93 2.72 4.38
N PRO A 296 -26.30 2.63 3.10
CA PRO A 296 -25.58 1.80 2.14
C PRO A 296 -24.11 2.23 2.03
N ALA A 297 -23.20 1.28 2.20
CA ALA A 297 -21.78 1.51 2.14
C ALA A 297 -21.05 0.33 1.50
N ARG A 298 -19.89 0.59 0.92
CA ARG A 298 -18.94 -0.41 0.41
C ARG A 298 -17.54 -0.02 0.85
N TYR A 299 -16.71 -0.98 1.20
CA TYR A 299 -15.26 -0.74 1.26
C TYR A 299 -14.67 -0.99 -0.13
N VAL A 300 -13.83 -0.07 -0.57
CA VAL A 300 -13.27 -0.02 -1.91
C VAL A 300 -11.75 -0.07 -1.82
N THR A 301 -11.16 -1.09 -2.43
CA THR A 301 -9.71 -1.15 -2.60
C THR A 301 -9.33 -0.28 -3.79
N CYS A 302 -8.62 0.79 -3.50
CA CYS A 302 -8.03 1.69 -4.47
C CYS A 302 -6.64 1.18 -4.83
N MET A 303 -6.38 0.93 -6.12
CA MET A 303 -5.23 0.20 -6.61
C MET A 303 -4.33 1.05 -7.51
N PRO A 304 -3.00 0.86 -7.44
CA PRO A 304 -2.06 1.54 -8.31
C PRO A 304 -2.03 0.95 -9.73
N ALA A 305 -1.49 1.72 -10.68
CA ALA A 305 -1.25 1.26 -12.05
C ALA A 305 -0.20 0.14 -12.13
N ASP A 306 0.79 0.19 -11.26
CA ASP A 306 1.88 -0.79 -11.21
C ASP A 306 1.40 -2.05 -10.48
N SER A 307 1.29 -3.16 -11.20
CA SER A 307 0.86 -4.46 -10.64
C SER A 307 1.88 -5.06 -9.65
N LEU A 308 3.09 -4.54 -9.59
CA LEU A 308 4.14 -4.94 -8.65
C LEU A 308 4.15 -4.05 -7.40
N ASP A 309 3.41 -2.96 -7.39
CA ASP A 309 3.20 -2.13 -6.19
C ASP A 309 2.05 -2.72 -5.37
N TYR A 310 2.39 -3.45 -4.33
CA TYR A 310 1.41 -4.06 -3.40
C TYR A 310 0.83 -3.06 -2.39
N GLU A 311 1.30 -1.82 -2.36
CA GLU A 311 0.78 -0.77 -1.48
C GLU A 311 -0.50 -0.17 -2.08
N CYS A 312 -1.61 -0.85 -1.91
CA CYS A 312 -2.95 -0.32 -2.17
C CYS A 312 -3.49 0.46 -0.96
N HIS A 313 -4.60 1.16 -1.16
CA HIS A 313 -5.34 1.78 -0.05
C HIS A 313 -6.81 1.36 -0.07
N VAL A 314 -7.41 1.15 1.10
CA VAL A 314 -8.82 0.76 1.20
C VAL A 314 -9.58 1.83 1.96
N ILE A 315 -10.62 2.36 1.33
CA ILE A 315 -11.49 3.40 1.86
C ILE A 315 -12.95 3.00 1.70
N ASN A 316 -13.86 3.79 2.21
CA ASN A 316 -15.29 3.57 2.06
C ASN A 316 -15.90 4.47 0.99
N THR A 317 -16.90 3.94 0.27
CA THR A 317 -17.88 4.76 -0.41
C THR A 317 -19.21 4.59 0.31
N VAL A 318 -19.85 5.71 0.65
CA VAL A 318 -21.06 5.77 1.49
C VAL A 318 -22.14 6.53 0.75
N TRP A 319 -23.35 5.97 0.65
CA TRP A 319 -24.44 6.63 -0.04
C TRP A 319 -25.09 7.71 0.82
N SER A 320 -25.16 8.92 0.31
CA SER A 320 -25.97 9.97 0.88
C SER A 320 -27.30 10.11 0.16
N SER A 321 -28.40 9.86 0.87
CA SER A 321 -29.74 10.13 0.38
C SER A 321 -30.04 11.62 0.30
N GLN A 322 -29.38 12.43 1.13
CA GLN A 322 -29.48 13.89 1.10
C GLN A 322 -28.84 14.46 -0.17
N LEU A 323 -27.67 13.98 -0.57
CA LEU A 323 -26.94 14.45 -1.76
C LEU A 323 -27.23 13.61 -3.01
N GLN A 324 -27.97 12.50 -2.89
CA GLN A 324 -28.26 11.54 -3.96
C GLN A 324 -27.01 11.05 -4.70
N LYS A 325 -25.92 10.80 -3.94
CA LYS A 325 -24.63 10.37 -4.47
C LYS A 325 -23.81 9.58 -3.47
N TRP A 326 -22.80 8.88 -3.95
CA TRP A 326 -21.77 8.28 -3.14
C TRP A 326 -20.80 9.34 -2.60
N LEU A 327 -20.24 9.10 -1.41
CA LEU A 327 -19.26 9.96 -0.73
C LEU A 327 -17.93 9.22 -0.55
N TYR A 328 -16.84 9.94 -0.70
CA TYR A 328 -15.49 9.53 -0.39
C TYR A 328 -15.25 9.62 1.12
N ILE A 329 -15.02 8.49 1.80
CA ILE A 329 -14.80 8.42 3.25
C ILE A 329 -13.59 7.54 3.54
N ASP A 330 -12.57 8.06 4.22
CA ASP A 330 -11.34 7.34 4.56
C ASP A 330 -11.13 7.24 6.08
N PRO A 331 -11.43 6.09 6.70
CA PRO A 331 -11.25 5.93 8.15
C PRO A 331 -9.78 5.88 8.59
N THR A 332 -8.86 5.57 7.69
CA THR A 332 -7.43 5.57 8.01
C THR A 332 -6.89 6.97 8.25
N MET A 333 -7.43 7.93 7.50
CA MET A 333 -6.96 9.32 7.53
C MET A 333 -7.97 10.28 8.12
N ASP A 334 -9.07 9.79 8.71
CA ASP A 334 -10.19 10.62 9.19
C ASP A 334 -10.60 11.67 8.15
N ALA A 335 -10.77 11.22 6.90
CA ALA A 335 -10.81 12.13 5.77
C ALA A 335 -12.03 11.95 4.86
N TRP A 336 -12.52 13.10 4.39
CA TRP A 336 -13.41 13.24 3.22
C TRP A 336 -12.89 14.37 2.33
N VAL A 337 -13.36 14.40 1.11
CA VAL A 337 -12.92 15.37 0.10
C VAL A 337 -14.13 16.17 -0.41
N MET A 338 -13.94 17.45 -0.62
CA MET A 338 -14.95 18.39 -1.09
C MET A 338 -14.50 19.09 -2.37
N ASP A 339 -15.45 19.68 -3.07
CA ASP A 339 -15.18 20.68 -4.10
C ASP A 339 -14.90 22.07 -3.48
N GLU A 340 -14.67 23.05 -4.33
CA GLU A 340 -14.43 24.46 -3.96
C GLU A 340 -15.62 25.15 -3.29
N ASN A 341 -16.82 24.57 -3.38
CA ASN A 341 -18.06 25.06 -2.76
C ASN A 341 -18.38 24.37 -1.43
N GLY A 342 -17.51 23.44 -0.99
CA GLY A 342 -17.71 22.65 0.23
C GLY A 342 -18.64 21.43 0.05
N THR A 343 -19.01 21.05 -1.18
CA THR A 343 -19.81 19.86 -1.44
C THR A 343 -18.94 18.59 -1.37
N MET A 344 -19.35 17.62 -0.58
CA MET A 344 -18.65 16.34 -0.48
C MET A 344 -18.66 15.59 -1.82
N LEU A 345 -17.50 15.03 -2.17
CA LEU A 345 -17.25 14.33 -3.42
C LEU A 345 -17.24 12.81 -3.25
N SER A 346 -17.55 12.10 -4.32
CA SER A 346 -17.36 10.65 -4.43
C SER A 346 -15.91 10.28 -4.80
N ILE A 347 -15.56 9.01 -4.66
CA ILE A 347 -14.25 8.48 -5.12
C ILE A 347 -14.06 8.75 -6.63
N SER A 348 -15.11 8.57 -7.42
CA SER A 348 -15.08 8.81 -8.86
C SER A 348 -14.82 10.29 -9.19
N GLU A 349 -15.52 11.22 -8.53
CA GLU A 349 -15.35 12.66 -8.72
C GLU A 349 -13.95 13.15 -8.27
N VAL A 350 -13.44 12.61 -7.15
CA VAL A 350 -12.07 12.93 -6.71
C VAL A 350 -11.05 12.50 -7.76
N ARG A 351 -11.17 11.28 -8.29
CA ARG A 351 -10.30 10.80 -9.37
C ARG A 351 -10.40 11.68 -10.61
N GLU A 352 -11.61 11.98 -11.05
CA GLU A 352 -11.87 12.80 -12.25
C GLU A 352 -11.29 14.20 -12.09
N ARG A 353 -11.49 14.84 -10.95
CA ARG A 353 -10.92 16.16 -10.64
C ARG A 353 -9.39 16.14 -10.61
N LEU A 354 -8.76 15.10 -10.06
CA LEU A 354 -7.30 14.92 -10.12
C LEU A 354 -6.80 14.81 -11.57
N VAL A 355 -7.47 14.01 -12.39
CA VAL A 355 -7.13 13.84 -13.82
C VAL A 355 -7.25 15.16 -14.57
N ASN A 356 -8.31 15.90 -14.35
CA ASN A 356 -8.64 17.15 -15.05
C ASN A 356 -7.98 18.40 -14.40
N GLY A 357 -7.28 18.23 -13.27
CA GLY A 357 -6.66 19.37 -12.56
C GLY A 357 -7.65 20.34 -11.97
N GLN A 358 -8.85 19.87 -11.59
CA GLN A 358 -9.88 20.67 -10.94
C GLN A 358 -9.63 20.82 -9.43
N PRO A 359 -10.15 21.86 -8.77
CA PRO A 359 -9.94 22.09 -7.35
C PRO A 359 -10.47 20.94 -6.49
N LEU A 360 -9.70 20.60 -5.44
CA LEU A 360 -10.08 19.65 -4.40
C LEU A 360 -9.75 20.25 -3.03
N VAL A 361 -10.67 20.10 -2.10
CA VAL A 361 -10.52 20.55 -0.71
C VAL A 361 -10.55 19.33 0.19
N LEU A 362 -9.44 19.09 0.89
CA LEU A 362 -9.37 18.06 1.94
C LEU A 362 -9.96 18.62 3.23
N CYS A 363 -10.74 17.81 3.97
CA CYS A 363 -11.28 18.23 5.25
C CYS A 363 -10.17 18.62 6.24
N GLU A 364 -10.49 19.50 7.17
CA GLU A 364 -9.49 20.04 8.13
C GLU A 364 -9.07 19.02 9.19
N THR A 365 -9.90 18.02 9.47
CA THR A 365 -9.66 16.94 10.44
C THR A 365 -8.70 15.89 9.93
N ALA A 366 -8.42 15.84 8.62
CA ALA A 366 -7.64 14.78 8.01
C ALA A 366 -6.30 14.57 8.71
N ASN A 367 -6.12 13.39 9.30
CA ASN A 367 -4.93 13.01 10.05
C ASN A 367 -4.73 11.49 10.05
N TRP A 368 -3.49 11.05 10.25
CA TRP A 368 -3.15 9.65 10.48
C TRP A 368 -2.90 9.40 11.96
N ASN A 369 -3.76 8.60 12.59
CA ASN A 369 -3.64 8.17 14.00
C ASN A 369 -3.51 9.32 15.03
N HIS A 370 -3.98 10.53 14.75
CA HIS A 370 -3.71 11.75 15.53
C HIS A 370 -2.22 12.12 15.64
N GLU A 371 -1.34 11.45 14.89
CA GLU A 371 0.10 11.65 14.92
C GLU A 371 0.59 12.56 13.78
N SER A 372 -0.11 12.55 12.64
CA SER A 372 0.31 13.27 11.44
C SER A 372 -0.87 13.87 10.70
N LYS A 373 -1.01 15.21 10.76
CA LYS A 373 -1.99 15.95 9.96
C LYS A 373 -1.69 15.77 8.47
N GLN A 374 -2.73 15.48 7.69
CA GLN A 374 -2.60 15.31 6.25
C GLN A 374 -2.77 16.66 5.54
N ASN A 375 -2.12 16.80 4.39
CA ASN A 375 -2.33 17.90 3.46
C ASN A 375 -2.70 17.37 2.07
N LYS A 376 -3.27 18.21 1.25
CA LYS A 376 -3.75 17.85 -0.08
C LYS A 376 -2.62 17.32 -0.97
N GLU A 377 -1.45 17.96 -0.94
CA GLU A 377 -0.31 17.65 -1.81
C GLU A 377 0.22 16.24 -1.56
N TYR A 378 0.33 15.84 -0.31
CA TYR A 378 0.77 14.49 0.03
C TYR A 378 -0.35 13.46 -0.11
N TYR A 379 -1.52 13.74 0.52
CA TYR A 379 -2.59 12.76 0.59
C TYR A 379 -3.31 12.57 -0.75
N LEU A 380 -3.73 13.65 -1.43
CA LEU A 380 -4.49 13.55 -2.68
C LEU A 380 -3.58 13.49 -3.91
N ASP A 381 -2.63 14.45 -4.06
CA ASP A 381 -1.85 14.58 -5.30
C ASP A 381 -0.73 13.54 -5.42
N TYR A 382 -0.32 12.92 -4.31
CA TYR A 382 0.68 11.86 -4.32
C TYR A 382 0.10 10.50 -3.93
N TYR A 383 -0.33 10.31 -2.68
CA TYR A 383 -0.72 9.00 -2.14
C TYR A 383 -1.98 8.44 -2.80
N MET A 384 -3.07 9.22 -2.84
CA MET A 384 -4.31 8.78 -3.47
C MET A 384 -4.23 8.81 -4.99
N ALA A 385 -3.53 9.78 -5.60
CA ALA A 385 -3.29 9.78 -7.05
C ALA A 385 -2.62 8.48 -7.52
N LYS A 386 -1.74 7.87 -6.71
CA LYS A 386 -1.17 6.53 -6.95
C LYS A 386 -2.26 5.46 -6.93
N ASN A 387 -3.14 5.51 -5.95
CA ASN A 387 -4.08 4.43 -5.63
C ASN A 387 -5.45 4.57 -6.32
N LEU A 388 -5.75 5.68 -6.98
CA LEU A 388 -7.02 5.88 -7.69
C LEU A 388 -6.96 5.44 -9.16
N TYR A 389 -6.07 4.52 -9.53
CA TYR A 389 -5.93 4.09 -10.92
C TYR A 389 -7.02 3.11 -11.34
N TYR A 390 -7.31 2.10 -10.51
CA TYR A 390 -8.45 1.20 -10.66
C TYR A 390 -9.00 0.78 -9.29
N PHE A 391 -10.19 0.17 -9.27
CA PHE A 391 -10.92 -0.09 -8.05
C PHE A 391 -11.36 -1.55 -7.95
N VAL A 392 -11.45 -2.05 -6.71
CA VAL A 392 -12.01 -3.37 -6.42
C VAL A 392 -12.98 -3.23 -5.24
N CYS A 393 -14.16 -3.83 -5.33
CA CYS A 393 -15.06 -3.94 -4.19
C CYS A 393 -15.86 -5.25 -4.25
N LYS A 394 -16.54 -5.60 -3.15
CA LYS A 394 -17.51 -6.70 -3.11
C LYS A 394 -18.80 -6.33 -3.81
N LYS A 395 -19.42 -7.29 -4.52
CA LYS A 395 -20.78 -7.14 -5.06
C LYS A 395 -21.84 -7.16 -3.97
N TYR A 396 -21.53 -7.75 -2.83
CA TYR A 396 -22.43 -7.81 -1.67
C TYR A 396 -21.74 -7.23 -0.42
N SER A 397 -22.29 -6.13 0.08
CA SER A 397 -21.86 -5.50 1.33
C SER A 397 -22.64 -6.10 2.51
N ARG A 398 -21.92 -6.67 3.47
CA ARG A 398 -22.52 -7.44 4.57
C ARG A 398 -21.60 -7.53 5.78
N PHE A 399 -22.11 -8.10 6.86
CA PHE A 399 -21.36 -8.46 8.04
C PHE A 399 -20.29 -9.53 7.72
N ASN A 400 -19.08 -9.38 8.28
CA ASN A 400 -17.95 -10.29 8.17
C ASN A 400 -17.69 -10.75 6.72
N PRO A 401 -17.43 -9.79 5.80
CA PRO A 401 -17.44 -10.08 4.35
C PRO A 401 -16.24 -10.93 3.89
N GLU A 402 -15.18 -10.98 4.67
CA GLU A 402 -13.93 -11.69 4.34
C GLU A 402 -13.59 -12.79 5.35
N SER A 403 -14.59 -13.38 6.01
CA SER A 403 -14.39 -14.52 6.90
C SER A 403 -13.74 -15.70 6.18
N ASP A 404 -12.78 -16.34 6.82
CA ASP A 404 -12.11 -17.56 6.31
C ASP A 404 -13.10 -18.75 6.15
N TYR A 405 -14.26 -18.68 6.79
CA TYR A 405 -15.34 -19.69 6.65
C TYR A 405 -16.21 -19.50 5.40
N ARG A 406 -15.99 -18.47 4.61
CA ARG A 406 -16.74 -18.25 3.37
C ARG A 406 -16.06 -18.94 2.20
N PRO A 407 -16.80 -19.72 1.39
CA PRO A 407 -16.25 -20.28 0.16
C PRO A 407 -16.01 -19.16 -0.86
N ASN A 408 -14.85 -19.20 -1.53
CA ASN A 408 -14.49 -18.37 -2.67
C ASN A 408 -14.74 -16.86 -2.51
N PRO A 409 -14.26 -16.19 -1.45
CA PRO A 409 -14.56 -14.77 -1.24
C PRO A 409 -14.07 -13.85 -2.39
N ALA A 410 -13.10 -14.29 -3.19
CA ALA A 410 -12.61 -13.54 -4.35
C ALA A 410 -13.59 -13.55 -5.54
N GLU A 411 -14.50 -14.52 -5.66
CA GLU A 411 -15.51 -14.57 -6.72
C GLU A 411 -16.62 -13.52 -6.53
N GLU A 412 -16.72 -12.96 -5.33
CA GLU A 412 -17.64 -11.86 -5.02
C GLU A 412 -17.08 -10.49 -5.37
N ASP A 413 -15.79 -10.41 -5.73
CA ASP A 413 -15.14 -9.15 -6.10
C ASP A 413 -15.48 -8.75 -7.53
N ILE A 414 -15.56 -7.44 -7.74
CA ILE A 414 -15.61 -6.83 -9.06
C ILE A 414 -14.58 -5.71 -9.15
N ARG A 415 -13.98 -5.56 -10.33
CA ARG A 415 -13.01 -4.50 -10.65
C ARG A 415 -13.56 -3.52 -11.64
N LEU A 416 -13.40 -2.22 -11.36
CA LEU A 416 -13.53 -1.16 -12.36
C LEU A 416 -12.15 -0.76 -12.84
N ILE A 417 -11.87 -0.99 -14.13
CA ILE A 417 -10.56 -0.74 -14.74
C ILE A 417 -10.65 0.24 -15.90
N PRO A 418 -9.60 1.04 -16.17
CA PRO A 418 -9.51 1.81 -17.41
C PRO A 418 -9.51 0.89 -18.65
N VAL A 419 -9.98 1.42 -19.77
CA VAL A 419 -10.00 0.67 -21.05
C VAL A 419 -8.59 0.23 -21.42
N GLY A 420 -8.45 -1.05 -21.80
CA GLY A 420 -7.17 -1.63 -22.19
C GLY A 420 -6.22 -2.00 -21.05
N PHE A 421 -6.60 -1.73 -19.79
CA PHE A 421 -5.84 -2.19 -18.64
C PHE A 421 -6.21 -3.65 -18.33
N VAL A 422 -5.31 -4.58 -18.59
CA VAL A 422 -5.54 -6.02 -18.45
C VAL A 422 -4.50 -6.64 -17.55
N ASN A 423 -4.95 -7.54 -16.66
CA ASN A 423 -4.07 -8.44 -15.91
C ASN A 423 -4.67 -9.84 -15.95
N ASN A 424 -4.00 -10.75 -16.63
CA ASN A 424 -4.47 -12.14 -16.87
C ASN A 424 -4.53 -13.01 -15.61
N ASN A 425 -4.03 -12.54 -14.47
CA ASN A 425 -4.04 -13.29 -13.21
C ASN A 425 -5.30 -13.05 -12.36
N TRP A 426 -6.20 -12.19 -12.79
CA TRP A 426 -7.44 -11.91 -12.05
C TRP A 426 -8.46 -13.02 -12.23
N LYS A 427 -9.04 -13.46 -11.10
CA LYS A 427 -10.08 -14.50 -11.03
C LYS A 427 -11.47 -13.95 -10.74
N CYS A 428 -11.61 -12.63 -10.63
CA CYS A 428 -12.89 -11.98 -10.33
C CYS A 428 -13.42 -11.22 -11.54
N ASP A 429 -14.70 -10.81 -11.47
CA ASP A 429 -15.36 -10.00 -12.49
C ASP A 429 -14.66 -8.66 -12.69
N THR A 430 -14.73 -8.18 -13.93
CA THR A 430 -14.12 -6.92 -14.34
C THR A 430 -15.09 -6.13 -15.18
N THR A 431 -15.18 -4.84 -14.94
CA THR A 431 -15.96 -3.89 -15.75
C THR A 431 -15.11 -2.68 -16.12
N THR A 432 -15.41 -2.06 -17.24
CA THR A 432 -14.93 -0.72 -17.62
C THR A 432 -16.02 0.33 -17.49
N ASP A 433 -17.25 -0.09 -17.13
CA ASP A 433 -18.42 0.77 -17.00
C ASP A 433 -18.51 1.42 -15.61
N PRO A 434 -18.20 2.73 -15.47
CA PRO A 434 -18.26 3.41 -14.18
C PRO A 434 -19.71 3.60 -13.69
N ASP A 435 -20.70 3.72 -14.58
CA ASP A 435 -22.10 3.88 -14.18
C ASP A 435 -22.63 2.60 -13.53
N PHE A 436 -22.22 1.43 -14.04
CA PHE A 436 -22.50 0.16 -13.41
C PHE A 436 -21.80 0.04 -12.04
N PHE A 437 -20.49 0.32 -11.98
CA PHE A 437 -19.71 0.13 -10.75
C PHE A 437 -20.16 1.08 -9.63
N TRP A 438 -20.49 2.32 -9.96
CA TRP A 438 -20.95 3.33 -9.00
C TRP A 438 -22.49 3.48 -9.01
N ALA A 439 -23.21 2.47 -9.50
CA ALA A 439 -24.66 2.50 -9.48
C ALA A 439 -25.22 2.85 -8.10
N LYS A 440 -26.30 3.64 -8.09
CA LYS A 440 -27.03 3.98 -6.87
C LYS A 440 -27.55 2.68 -6.21
N PRO A 441 -27.58 2.59 -4.87
CA PRO A 441 -28.12 1.41 -4.19
C PRO A 441 -29.62 1.26 -4.48
N GLU A 442 -30.04 0.04 -4.76
CA GLU A 442 -31.45 -0.32 -4.75
C GLU A 442 -31.85 -0.49 -3.28
N MET A 443 -32.78 0.37 -2.82
CA MET A 443 -33.28 0.37 -1.43
C MET A 443 -34.60 -0.42 -1.34
#